data_642374f23687bc554a27e67ec02c1b8d
#
_entry.id   642374f23687bc554a27e67ec02c1b8d
#
_cell.length_a   1.000
_cell.length_b   1.000
_cell.length_c   1.000
_cell.angle_alpha   90.00
_cell.angle_beta   90.00
_cell.angle_gamma   90.00
#
_symmetry.space_group_name_H-M   'P 1'
#
loop_
_entity.id
_entity.type
_entity.pdbx_description
1 polymer ?
#
loop_
_entity_poly.entity_id
_entity_poly.type
_entity_poly.pdbx_seq_one_letter_code
_entity_poly.pdbx_strand_id
1 'polypeptide(L)'
;MFSIIVVSHSKKLAEGVAEVAKMMARDVTIVAAGGTDDGTLGTSYEKIAAAIEDAYADDGVALFMDMGSAVMTAEMVLESMADRRLKLIDAPLVEGVVLAAVEAVSGTALEDLAGKMQQARDMHKIEI
;
A
#
# COMPACT_ATOMS: atom_id res chain seq x y z
N MET A 1 5.65 14.02 -1.10
CA MET A 1 5.53 12.74 -0.35
C MET A 1 5.04 11.64 -1.28
N PHE A 2 5.47 10.42 -1.05
CA PHE A 2 4.98 9.28 -1.85
C PHE A 2 3.52 8.99 -1.53
N SER A 3 2.84 8.33 -2.47
CA SER A 3 1.48 7.86 -2.29
C SER A 3 1.48 6.39 -1.86
N ILE A 4 0.36 5.91 -1.36
CA ILE A 4 0.22 4.54 -0.88
C ILE A 4 -0.97 3.87 -1.56
N ILE A 5 -0.78 2.61 -1.98
CA ILE A 5 -1.88 1.78 -2.46
C ILE A 5 -2.00 0.57 -1.55
N VAL A 6 -3.23 0.29 -1.13
CA VAL A 6 -3.55 -0.88 -0.30
C VAL A 6 -4.20 -1.92 -1.19
N VAL A 7 -3.49 -3.04 -1.42
CA VAL A 7 -3.95 -4.14 -2.25
C VAL A 7 -4.45 -5.27 -1.35
N SER A 8 -5.68 -5.69 -1.54
CA SER A 8 -6.28 -6.75 -0.73
C SER A 8 -7.23 -7.59 -1.56
N HIS A 9 -7.43 -8.82 -1.13
CA HIS A 9 -8.49 -9.69 -1.67
C HIS A 9 -9.88 -9.15 -1.36
N SER A 10 -9.99 -8.27 -0.37
CA SER A 10 -11.27 -7.72 0.09
C SER A 10 -11.32 -6.22 -0.14
N LYS A 11 -12.34 -5.76 -0.86
CA LYS A 11 -12.59 -4.33 -1.05
C LYS A 11 -12.76 -3.62 0.29
N LYS A 12 -13.55 -4.22 1.20
CA LYS A 12 -13.81 -3.63 2.52
C LYS A 12 -12.54 -3.52 3.36
N LEU A 13 -11.68 -4.55 3.31
CA LEU A 13 -10.43 -4.53 4.06
C LEU A 13 -9.51 -3.43 3.53
N ALA A 14 -9.34 -3.34 2.21
CA ALA A 14 -8.49 -2.32 1.62
C ALA A 14 -8.97 -0.91 1.99
N GLU A 15 -10.27 -0.67 1.88
CA GLU A 15 -10.87 0.62 2.23
C GLU A 15 -10.74 0.93 3.71
N GLY A 16 -10.92 -0.09 4.58
CA GLY A 16 -10.78 0.09 6.02
C GLY A 16 -9.36 0.42 6.45
N VAL A 17 -8.38 -0.24 5.86
CA VAL A 17 -6.96 0.05 6.14
C VAL A 17 -6.62 1.49 5.73
N ALA A 18 -7.06 1.90 4.53
CA ALA A 18 -6.84 3.26 4.06
C ALA A 18 -7.51 4.29 5.01
N GLU A 19 -8.70 4.00 5.47
CA GLU A 19 -9.44 4.87 6.39
C GLU A 19 -8.69 5.04 7.72
N VAL A 20 -8.21 3.94 8.30
CA VAL A 20 -7.47 3.98 9.57
C VAL A 20 -6.16 4.76 9.40
N ALA A 21 -5.43 4.52 8.32
CA ALA A 21 -4.17 5.21 8.08
C ALA A 21 -4.37 6.72 7.90
N LYS A 22 -5.46 7.13 7.27
CA LYS A 22 -5.77 8.55 7.08
C LYS A 22 -6.08 9.29 8.38
N MET A 23 -6.49 8.59 9.42
CA MET A 23 -6.65 9.21 10.74
C MET A 23 -5.30 9.75 11.25
N MET A 24 -4.21 9.05 10.92
CA MET A 24 -2.87 9.41 11.39
C MET A 24 -2.16 10.41 10.45
N ALA A 25 -2.56 10.45 9.18
CA ALA A 25 -1.86 11.22 8.16
C ALA A 25 -2.84 11.65 7.06
N ARG A 26 -3.59 12.72 7.31
CA ARG A 26 -4.68 13.14 6.43
C ARG A 26 -4.25 13.61 5.04
N ASP A 27 -3.02 14.12 4.93
CA ASP A 27 -2.55 14.71 3.67
C ASP A 27 -1.92 13.70 2.71
N VAL A 28 -1.76 12.46 3.13
CA VAL A 28 -1.19 11.40 2.28
C VAL A 28 -2.27 10.88 1.34
N THR A 29 -1.91 10.69 0.07
CA THR A 29 -2.78 10.03 -0.89
C THR A 29 -2.71 8.52 -0.64
N ILE A 30 -3.84 7.93 -0.24
CA ILE A 30 -3.94 6.49 0.00
C ILE A 30 -5.13 5.98 -0.81
N VAL A 31 -4.87 5.07 -1.74
CA VAL A 31 -5.90 4.51 -2.63
C VAL A 31 -6.06 3.03 -2.34
N ALA A 32 -7.30 2.61 -2.14
CA ALA A 32 -7.62 1.21 -1.91
C ALA A 32 -7.84 0.50 -3.25
N ALA A 33 -7.22 -0.67 -3.41
CA ALA A 33 -7.38 -1.53 -4.58
C ALA A 33 -7.69 -2.95 -4.09
N GLY A 34 -8.93 -3.16 -3.68
CA GLY A 34 -9.36 -4.42 -3.10
C GLY A 34 -10.50 -5.09 -3.84
N GLY A 35 -10.51 -6.42 -3.80
CA GLY A 35 -11.54 -7.23 -4.43
C GLY A 35 -11.40 -7.28 -5.95
N THR A 36 -12.32 -8.02 -6.57
CA THR A 36 -12.41 -8.10 -8.02
C THR A 36 -13.25 -6.95 -8.58
N ASP A 37 -13.37 -6.87 -9.91
CA ASP A 37 -14.09 -5.79 -10.58
C ASP A 37 -15.59 -5.76 -10.22
N ASP A 38 -16.17 -6.92 -9.89
CA ASP A 38 -17.58 -7.00 -9.49
C ASP A 38 -17.78 -6.92 -7.97
N GLY A 39 -16.73 -6.65 -7.22
CA GLY A 39 -16.80 -6.48 -5.76
C GLY A 39 -16.72 -7.75 -4.95
N THR A 40 -16.47 -8.90 -5.57
CA THR A 40 -16.28 -10.16 -4.85
C THR A 40 -14.85 -10.30 -4.35
N LEU A 41 -14.58 -11.30 -3.51
CA LEU A 41 -13.24 -11.55 -3.00
C LEU A 41 -12.30 -12.00 -4.13
N GLY A 42 -11.09 -11.47 -4.12
CA GLY A 42 -10.06 -11.77 -5.10
C GLY A 42 -9.23 -10.55 -5.44
N THR A 43 -8.33 -10.67 -6.41
CA THR A 43 -7.45 -9.57 -6.82
C THR A 43 -7.72 -9.19 -8.27
N SER A 44 -7.45 -7.94 -8.62
CA SER A 44 -7.70 -7.42 -9.96
C SER A 44 -6.50 -6.63 -10.45
N TYR A 45 -5.89 -7.08 -11.54
CA TYR A 45 -4.80 -6.37 -12.21
C TYR A 45 -5.27 -4.94 -12.59
N GLU A 46 -6.46 -4.83 -13.17
CA GLU A 46 -7.00 -3.55 -13.64
C GLU A 46 -7.23 -2.57 -12.51
N LYS A 47 -7.73 -3.03 -11.37
CA LYS A 47 -7.92 -2.16 -10.19
C LYS A 47 -6.60 -1.64 -9.65
N ILE A 48 -5.58 -2.49 -9.57
CA ILE A 48 -4.27 -2.08 -9.09
C ILE A 48 -3.65 -1.07 -10.07
N ALA A 49 -3.72 -1.35 -11.37
CA ALA A 49 -3.20 -0.44 -12.39
C ALA A 49 -3.90 0.92 -12.33
N ALA A 50 -5.23 0.92 -12.20
CA ALA A 50 -6.00 2.16 -12.09
C ALA A 50 -5.66 2.95 -10.84
N ALA A 51 -5.46 2.25 -9.71
CA ALA A 51 -5.06 2.89 -8.46
C ALA A 51 -3.68 3.56 -8.59
N ILE A 52 -2.75 2.92 -9.28
CA ILE A 52 -1.43 3.52 -9.55
C ILE A 52 -1.58 4.79 -10.38
N GLU A 53 -2.38 4.74 -11.44
CA GLU A 53 -2.62 5.93 -12.28
C GLU A 53 -3.21 7.08 -11.46
N ASP A 54 -4.16 6.78 -10.57
CA ASP A 54 -4.80 7.81 -9.73
C ASP A 54 -3.83 8.41 -8.71
N ALA A 55 -2.92 7.61 -8.18
CA ALA A 55 -2.06 8.00 -7.06
C ALA A 55 -0.68 8.49 -7.50
N TYR A 56 -0.27 8.23 -8.74
CA TYR A 56 1.12 8.46 -9.15
C TYR A 56 1.51 9.93 -9.18
N ALA A 57 2.67 10.20 -8.60
CA ALA A 57 3.33 11.50 -8.65
C ALA A 57 4.84 11.25 -8.60
N ASP A 58 5.62 12.30 -8.75
CA ASP A 58 7.08 12.20 -8.89
C ASP A 58 7.77 11.52 -7.70
N ASP A 59 7.19 11.61 -6.52
CA ASP A 59 7.75 10.98 -5.32
C ASP A 59 7.49 9.47 -5.27
N GLY A 60 6.70 8.96 -6.19
CA GLY A 60 6.46 7.53 -6.34
C GLY A 60 5.33 6.97 -5.51
N VAL A 61 5.16 5.66 -5.57
CA VAL A 61 4.06 4.94 -4.92
C VAL A 61 4.58 3.71 -4.20
N ALA A 62 4.14 3.54 -2.96
CA ALA A 62 4.37 2.34 -2.17
C ALA A 62 3.11 1.48 -2.19
N LEU A 63 3.26 0.20 -2.53
CA LEU A 63 2.14 -0.75 -2.56
C LEU A 63 2.28 -1.75 -1.43
N PHE A 64 1.21 -1.92 -0.68
CA PHE A 64 1.12 -2.90 0.41
C PHE A 64 0.09 -3.96 0.03
N MET A 65 0.37 -5.22 0.32
CA MET A 65 -0.46 -6.37 -0.07
C MET A 65 -0.80 -7.20 1.15
N ASP A 66 -1.95 -7.86 1.11
CA ASP A 66 -2.37 -8.72 2.23
C ASP A 66 -1.78 -10.15 2.14
N MET A 67 -1.90 -10.83 1.03
CA MET A 67 -1.49 -12.23 0.91
C MET A 67 -1.00 -12.55 -0.51
N GLY A 68 -0.50 -13.78 -0.69
CA GLY A 68 0.25 -14.22 -1.85
C GLY A 68 -0.27 -13.85 -3.24
N SER A 69 -1.55 -14.06 -3.56
CA SER A 69 -2.03 -13.73 -4.90
C SER A 69 -2.10 -12.22 -5.15
N ALA A 70 -2.30 -11.43 -4.10
CA ALA A 70 -2.22 -9.96 -4.21
C ALA A 70 -0.78 -9.53 -4.52
N VAL A 71 0.20 -10.19 -3.92
CA VAL A 71 1.62 -9.92 -4.22
C VAL A 71 1.91 -10.25 -5.68
N MET A 72 1.50 -11.44 -6.15
CA MET A 72 1.75 -11.88 -7.53
C MET A 72 1.10 -10.93 -8.54
N THR A 73 -0.14 -10.52 -8.30
CA THR A 73 -0.85 -9.61 -9.20
C THR A 73 -0.18 -8.24 -9.22
N ALA A 74 0.20 -7.72 -8.05
CA ALA A 74 0.91 -6.44 -7.96
C ALA A 74 2.26 -6.49 -8.68
N GLU A 75 3.01 -7.58 -8.55
CA GLU A 75 4.27 -7.77 -9.27
C GLU A 75 4.06 -7.69 -10.78
N MET A 76 3.01 -8.32 -11.29
CA MET A 76 2.68 -8.28 -12.72
C MET A 76 2.38 -6.86 -13.19
N VAL A 77 1.65 -6.09 -12.39
CA VAL A 77 1.35 -4.68 -12.72
C VAL A 77 2.63 -3.86 -12.75
N LEU A 78 3.51 -4.02 -11.76
CA LEU A 78 4.75 -3.28 -11.72
C LEU A 78 5.66 -3.59 -12.91
N GLU A 79 5.69 -4.84 -13.36
CA GLU A 79 6.47 -5.21 -14.56
C GLU A 79 6.00 -4.44 -15.79
N SER A 80 4.69 -4.18 -15.91
CA SER A 80 4.13 -3.42 -17.04
C SER A 80 4.38 -1.92 -16.93
N MET A 81 4.85 -1.44 -15.77
CA MET A 81 5.10 -0.03 -15.49
C MET A 81 6.53 0.20 -14.99
N ALA A 82 7.49 -0.49 -15.59
CA ALA A 82 8.89 -0.51 -15.12
C ALA A 82 9.58 0.85 -15.14
N ASP A 83 9.06 1.81 -15.89
CA ASP A 83 9.59 3.16 -16.00
C ASP A 83 9.14 4.10 -14.87
N ARG A 84 8.29 3.63 -13.95
CA ARG A 84 7.75 4.44 -12.87
C ARG A 84 8.38 4.10 -11.53
N ARG A 85 8.33 5.07 -10.60
CA ARG A 85 8.83 4.87 -9.22
C ARG A 85 7.78 4.16 -8.41
N LEU A 86 7.83 2.84 -8.41
CA LEU A 86 6.89 1.99 -7.69
C LEU A 86 7.67 1.01 -6.84
N LYS A 87 7.20 0.77 -5.61
CA LYS A 87 7.81 -0.21 -4.71
C LYS A 87 6.75 -1.08 -4.07
N LEU A 88 6.95 -2.39 -4.11
CA LEU A 88 6.20 -3.31 -3.27
C LEU A 88 6.85 -3.34 -1.89
N ILE A 89 6.06 -3.20 -0.86
CA ILE A 89 6.55 -3.13 0.51
C ILE A 89 6.12 -4.37 1.28
N ASP A 90 7.10 -5.08 1.81
CA ASP A 90 6.88 -6.30 2.60
C ASP A 90 6.70 -5.93 4.08
N ALA A 91 5.46 -5.91 4.53
CA ALA A 91 5.11 -5.55 5.90
C ALA A 91 3.71 -6.06 6.24
N PRO A 92 3.38 -6.19 7.54
CA PRO A 92 2.00 -6.42 7.95
C PRO A 92 1.11 -5.32 7.41
N LEU A 93 -0.05 -5.69 6.87
CA LEU A 93 -0.85 -4.76 6.07
C LEU A 93 -1.29 -3.53 6.87
N VAL A 94 -1.94 -3.72 8.01
CA VAL A 94 -2.49 -2.59 8.79
C VAL A 94 -1.37 -1.75 9.37
N GLU A 95 -0.47 -2.39 10.12
CA GLU A 95 0.64 -1.71 10.79
C GLU A 95 1.57 -1.04 9.79
N GLY A 96 1.83 -1.73 8.67
CA GLY A 96 2.72 -1.20 7.64
C GLY A 96 2.15 0.03 6.95
N VAL A 97 0.87 0.00 6.58
CA VAL A 97 0.25 1.14 5.89
C VAL A 97 0.17 2.35 6.84
N VAL A 98 -0.20 2.14 8.09
CA VAL A 98 -0.25 3.23 9.07
C VAL A 98 1.13 3.85 9.27
N LEU A 99 2.16 3.03 9.47
CA LEU A 99 3.52 3.53 9.63
C LEU A 99 4.01 4.26 8.38
N ALA A 100 3.72 3.69 7.19
CA ALA A 100 4.12 4.31 5.93
C ALA A 100 3.46 5.68 5.73
N ALA A 101 2.20 5.83 6.14
CA ALA A 101 1.51 7.11 6.05
C ALA A 101 2.20 8.16 6.93
N VAL A 102 2.58 7.79 8.14
CA VAL A 102 3.32 8.68 9.06
C VAL A 102 4.69 9.02 8.47
N GLU A 103 5.40 8.03 7.89
CA GLU A 103 6.70 8.27 7.26
C GLU A 103 6.58 9.21 6.06
N ALA A 104 5.52 9.08 5.27
CA ALA A 104 5.29 9.97 4.12
C ALA A 104 5.16 11.43 4.58
N VAL A 105 4.38 11.67 5.62
CA VAL A 105 4.21 13.03 6.17
C VAL A 105 5.53 13.55 6.74
N SER A 106 6.35 12.67 7.31
CA SER A 106 7.63 13.04 7.89
C SER A 106 8.72 13.34 6.85
N GLY A 107 8.44 13.12 5.57
CA GLY A 107 9.38 13.42 4.50
C GLY A 107 10.28 12.26 4.11
N THR A 108 10.02 11.04 4.57
CA THR A 108 10.79 9.86 4.19
C THR A 108 10.65 9.62 2.68
N ALA A 109 11.76 9.38 2.01
CA ALA A 109 11.74 9.05 0.58
C ALA A 109 11.27 7.60 0.38
N LEU A 110 10.65 7.34 -0.78
CA LEU A 110 10.17 6.00 -1.12
C LEU A 110 11.28 4.95 -0.99
N GLU A 111 12.50 5.28 -1.42
CA GLU A 111 13.64 4.36 -1.40
C GLU A 111 14.03 3.95 0.03
N ASP A 112 13.71 4.77 1.02
CA ASP A 112 14.06 4.50 2.42
C ASP A 112 12.95 3.82 3.20
N LEU A 113 11.76 3.70 2.61
CA LEU A 113 10.57 3.18 3.31
C LEU A 113 10.74 1.72 3.72
N ALA A 114 11.29 0.88 2.84
CA ALA A 114 11.44 -0.54 3.12
C ALA A 114 12.27 -0.78 4.40
N GLY A 115 13.32 0.03 4.60
CA GLY A 115 14.15 -0.07 5.81
C GLY A 115 13.40 0.32 7.09
N LYS A 116 12.37 1.15 6.99
CA LYS A 116 11.55 1.53 8.14
C LYS A 116 10.54 0.45 8.53
N MET A 117 10.24 -0.46 7.62
CA MET A 117 9.19 -1.46 7.85
C MET A 117 9.56 -2.53 8.86
N GLN A 118 10.84 -2.64 9.24
CA GLN A 118 11.22 -3.52 10.33
C GLN A 118 10.48 -3.17 11.62
N GLN A 119 10.22 -1.88 11.85
CA GLN A 119 9.44 -1.42 12.99
C GLN A 119 8.03 -2.00 12.97
N ALA A 120 7.39 -2.04 11.80
CA ALA A 120 6.04 -2.61 11.69
C ALA A 120 6.06 -4.12 11.93
N ARG A 121 7.08 -4.82 11.42
CA ARG A 121 7.21 -6.27 11.62
C ARG A 121 7.47 -6.64 13.07
N ASP A 122 8.21 -5.81 13.81
CA ASP A 122 8.60 -6.07 15.19
C ASP A 122 7.65 -5.44 16.23
N MET A 123 6.61 -4.77 15.78
CA MET A 123 5.70 -4.04 16.66
C MET A 123 4.94 -4.98 17.61
N HIS A 124 5.09 -4.73 18.90
CA HIS A 124 4.33 -5.40 19.94
C HIS A 124 3.26 -4.46 20.48
N LYS A 125 2.03 -4.94 20.57
CA LYS A 125 0.90 -4.14 21.07
C LYS A 125 0.72 -4.28 22.59
N ILE A 126 1.25 -5.36 23.14
CA ILE A 126 1.12 -5.70 24.54
C ILE A 126 2.50 -6.02 25.08
N GLU A 127 2.84 -5.43 26.23
CA GLU A 127 4.06 -5.78 26.96
C GLU A 127 3.82 -7.04 27.77
N ILE A 128 4.56 -8.10 27.48
CA ILE A 128 4.49 -9.36 28.20
C ILE A 128 5.89 -9.88 28.49
#